data_82530101986142f118f769bfd4c85b2d
#
_entry.id   82530101986142f118f769bfd4c85b2d
#
_cell.length_a   1.000
_cell.length_b   1.000
_cell.length_c   1.000
_cell.angle_alpha   90.00
_cell.angle_beta   90.00
_cell.angle_gamma   90.00
#
_symmetry.space_group_name_H-M   'P 1'
#
loop_
_entity.id
_entity.type
_entity.pdbx_description
1 polymer ?
#
loop_
_entity_poly.entity_id
_entity_poly.type
_entity_poly.pdbx_seq_one_letter_code
_entity_poly.pdbx_strand_id
1 'polypeptide(L)'
;MKNKWDSNKFSRKEFMRISWIIALLPLFWLWYSLVKRQQTGASLHEEVELPSALPLGLSFSDRVIIVKKAESVLFLSSRCTHLGCRIRSSENNELVCPCHGSRFGLDGSNLMSPASQPLTKLSYRTDQKTGRYIVKLPAE
;
A
#
# COMPACT_ATOMS: atom_id res chain seq x y z
N MET A 1 5.61 65.47 -33.48
CA MET A 1 5.71 64.10 -32.95
C MET A 1 4.75 64.02 -31.77
N LYS A 2 3.55 63.36 -31.92
CA LYS A 2 2.59 63.23 -30.85
C LYS A 2 2.77 61.85 -30.22
N ASN A 3 3.25 61.82 -28.98
CA ASN A 3 3.36 60.60 -28.20
C ASN A 3 1.95 60.15 -27.79
N LYS A 4 1.45 59.12 -28.45
CA LYS A 4 0.22 58.43 -28.13
C LYS A 4 0.46 57.47 -26.99
N TRP A 5 0.44 57.96 -25.75
CA TRP A 5 0.28 57.09 -24.56
C TRP A 5 -1.20 56.76 -24.46
N ASP A 6 -1.63 55.66 -25.09
CA ASP A 6 -2.95 55.06 -24.82
C ASP A 6 -2.92 54.54 -23.37
N SER A 7 -3.46 55.36 -22.47
CA SER A 7 -3.76 54.91 -21.12
C SER A 7 -4.92 53.88 -21.23
N ASN A 8 -4.56 52.64 -21.35
CA ASN A 8 -5.50 51.52 -21.28
C ASN A 8 -6.15 51.56 -19.88
N LYS A 9 -7.29 52.27 -19.77
CA LYS A 9 -8.04 52.37 -18.52
C LYS A 9 -8.67 51.02 -18.29
N PHE A 10 -8.00 50.18 -17.51
CA PHE A 10 -8.60 48.96 -16.99
C PHE A 10 -9.96 49.25 -16.38
N SER A 11 -10.99 48.68 -16.97
CA SER A 11 -12.38 48.83 -16.49
C SER A 11 -12.45 48.20 -15.07
N ARG A 12 -13.22 48.88 -14.18
CA ARG A 12 -13.48 48.34 -12.83
C ARG A 12 -13.99 46.90 -12.86
N LYS A 13 -14.74 46.53 -13.90
CA LYS A 13 -15.23 45.16 -14.11
C LYS A 13 -14.09 44.17 -14.43
N GLU A 14 -13.11 44.57 -15.24
CA GLU A 14 -11.94 43.72 -15.57
C GLU A 14 -11.02 43.58 -14.36
N PHE A 15 -10.82 44.66 -13.61
CA PHE A 15 -10.06 44.62 -12.37
C PHE A 15 -10.68 43.60 -11.36
N MET A 16 -11.98 43.67 -11.15
CA MET A 16 -12.67 42.72 -10.26
C MET A 16 -12.57 41.27 -10.76
N ARG A 17 -12.74 41.02 -12.07
CA ARG A 17 -12.58 39.68 -12.64
C ARG A 17 -11.17 39.10 -12.42
N ILE A 18 -10.16 39.92 -12.69
CA ILE A 18 -8.76 39.50 -12.49
C ILE A 18 -8.48 39.28 -11.01
N SER A 19 -8.97 40.12 -10.13
CA SER A 19 -8.81 39.96 -8.67
C SER A 19 -9.43 38.64 -8.16
N TRP A 20 -10.62 38.27 -8.65
CA TRP A 20 -11.26 37.00 -8.30
C TRP A 20 -10.45 35.80 -8.80
N ILE A 21 -9.90 35.84 -10.02
CA ILE A 21 -9.06 34.79 -10.58
C ILE A 21 -7.81 34.62 -9.74
N ILE A 22 -7.14 35.72 -9.38
CA ILE A 22 -5.92 35.69 -8.54
C ILE A 22 -6.23 35.13 -7.15
N ALA A 23 -7.37 35.48 -6.56
CA ALA A 23 -7.80 34.97 -5.25
C ALA A 23 -8.12 33.47 -5.26
N LEU A 24 -8.60 32.92 -6.39
CA LEU A 24 -8.94 31.50 -6.52
C LEU A 24 -7.74 30.62 -6.83
N LEU A 25 -6.67 31.16 -7.43
CA LEU A 25 -5.46 30.38 -7.77
C LEU A 25 -4.82 29.66 -6.57
N PRO A 26 -4.62 30.28 -5.40
CA PRO A 26 -4.04 29.57 -4.25
C PRO A 26 -4.96 28.49 -3.70
N LEU A 27 -6.28 28.68 -3.73
CA LEU A 27 -7.25 27.66 -3.34
C LEU A 27 -7.22 26.46 -4.29
N PHE A 28 -7.17 26.72 -5.59
CA PHE A 28 -7.02 25.68 -6.61
C PHE A 28 -5.68 24.92 -6.45
N TRP A 29 -4.59 25.65 -6.21
CA TRP A 29 -3.28 25.04 -5.99
C TRP A 29 -3.26 24.19 -4.71
N LEU A 30 -3.87 24.66 -3.63
CA LEU A 30 -4.03 23.91 -2.39
C LEU A 30 -4.84 22.63 -2.60
N TRP A 31 -6.01 22.75 -3.26
CA TRP A 31 -6.83 21.59 -3.60
C TRP A 31 -6.08 20.58 -4.46
N TYR A 32 -5.41 21.05 -5.52
CA TYR A 32 -4.58 20.22 -6.40
C TYR A 32 -3.45 19.51 -5.62
N SER A 33 -2.79 20.20 -4.70
CA SER A 33 -1.71 19.64 -3.89
C SER A 33 -2.23 18.58 -2.90
N LEU A 34 -3.43 18.77 -2.35
CA LEU A 34 -4.06 17.78 -1.47
C LEU A 34 -4.47 16.52 -2.25
N VAL A 35 -5.09 16.69 -3.42
CA VAL A 35 -5.45 15.55 -4.30
C VAL A 35 -4.21 14.79 -4.73
N LYS A 36 -3.16 15.49 -5.12
CA LYS A 36 -1.89 14.86 -5.52
C LYS A 36 -1.23 14.11 -4.36
N ARG A 37 -1.28 14.63 -3.13
CA ARG A 37 -0.81 13.93 -1.93
C ARG A 37 -1.56 12.62 -1.68
N GLN A 38 -2.87 12.61 -1.86
CA GLN A 38 -3.66 11.39 -1.70
C GLN A 38 -3.28 10.32 -2.74
N GLN A 39 -3.00 10.72 -3.98
CA GLN A 39 -2.58 9.80 -5.05
C GLN A 39 -1.16 9.25 -4.83
N THR A 40 -0.25 10.04 -4.27
CA THR A 40 1.15 9.61 -4.02
C THR A 40 1.26 8.75 -2.76
N GLY A 41 0.39 8.96 -1.76
CA GLY A 41 0.34 8.15 -0.54
C GLY A 41 -0.20 6.74 -0.75
N ALA A 42 -0.93 6.49 -1.84
CA ALA A 42 -1.54 5.19 -2.14
C ALA A 42 -0.58 4.16 -2.76
N SER A 43 0.67 4.49 -3.05
CA SER A 43 1.61 3.61 -3.75
C SER A 43 2.92 3.28 -3.02
N LEU A 44 3.04 3.57 -1.74
CA LEU A 44 4.14 3.04 -0.92
C LEU A 44 3.83 1.59 -0.54
N HIS A 45 3.75 0.71 -1.53
CA HIS A 45 3.86 -0.72 -1.29
C HIS A 45 5.31 -0.97 -0.87
N GLU A 46 5.51 -1.28 0.39
CA GLU A 46 6.80 -1.75 0.85
C GLU A 46 7.09 -3.10 0.20
N GLU A 47 8.24 -3.23 -0.43
CA GLU A 47 8.68 -4.48 -1.04
C GLU A 47 9.68 -5.17 -0.09
N VAL A 48 9.50 -6.46 0.11
CA VAL A 48 10.42 -7.30 0.88
C VAL A 48 11.11 -8.26 -0.05
N GLU A 49 12.43 -8.27 -0.03
CA GLU A 49 13.24 -9.23 -0.76
C GLU A 49 13.48 -10.50 0.08
N LEU A 50 13.17 -11.64 -0.51
CA LEU A 50 13.40 -12.95 0.09
C LEU A 50 14.40 -13.74 -0.77
N PRO A 51 15.19 -14.63 -0.17
CA PRO A 51 16.19 -15.41 -0.89
C PRO A 51 15.53 -16.32 -1.95
N SER A 52 16.28 -16.66 -2.99
CA SER A 52 15.85 -17.60 -4.03
C SER A 52 15.66 -19.03 -3.50
N ALA A 53 16.52 -19.45 -2.57
CA ALA A 53 16.45 -20.75 -1.91
C ALA A 53 15.58 -20.66 -0.66
N LEU A 54 14.27 -20.92 -0.80
CA LEU A 54 13.36 -21.03 0.32
C LEU A 54 13.26 -22.48 0.76
N PRO A 55 13.24 -22.77 2.09
CA PRO A 55 13.03 -24.11 2.61
C PRO A 55 11.64 -24.63 2.24
N LEU A 56 11.51 -25.93 2.01
CA LEU A 56 10.21 -26.58 1.83
C LEU A 56 9.41 -26.54 3.14
N GLY A 57 8.10 -26.41 3.00
CA GLY A 57 7.18 -26.33 4.13
C GLY A 57 6.85 -24.89 4.53
N LEU A 58 6.65 -24.68 5.82
CA LEU A 58 6.24 -23.41 6.42
C LEU A 58 7.46 -22.69 7.00
N SER A 59 7.61 -21.44 6.65
CA SER A 59 8.61 -20.55 7.26
C SER A 59 8.05 -19.16 7.51
N PHE A 60 8.60 -18.48 8.51
CA PHE A 60 8.15 -17.14 8.94
C PHE A 60 9.29 -16.15 8.72
N SER A 61 9.00 -15.09 8.00
CA SER A 61 9.78 -13.88 7.96
C SER A 61 9.06 -12.81 8.79
N ASP A 62 9.68 -11.66 9.05
CA ASP A 62 9.10 -10.66 9.95
C ASP A 62 7.65 -10.29 9.57
N ARG A 63 7.37 -10.06 8.29
CA ARG A 63 6.06 -9.58 7.79
C ARG A 63 5.36 -10.56 6.86
N VAL A 64 6.04 -11.66 6.51
CA VAL A 64 5.58 -12.61 5.50
C VAL A 64 5.62 -14.03 6.05
N ILE A 65 4.54 -14.76 5.88
CA ILE A 65 4.47 -16.20 6.07
C ILE A 65 4.66 -16.85 4.71
N ILE A 66 5.60 -17.79 4.63
CA ILE A 66 6.00 -18.46 3.41
C ILE A 66 5.56 -19.90 3.50
N VAL A 67 4.72 -20.34 2.57
CA VAL A 67 4.30 -21.74 2.44
C VAL A 67 4.84 -22.25 1.11
N LYS A 68 5.96 -23.00 1.16
CA LYS A 68 6.61 -23.57 -0.02
C LYS A 68 6.27 -25.03 -0.18
N LYS A 69 5.67 -25.39 -1.32
CA LYS A 69 5.48 -26.75 -1.80
C LYS A 69 6.51 -27.06 -2.89
N ALA A 70 6.59 -28.31 -3.33
CA ALA A 70 7.57 -28.72 -4.35
C ALA A 70 7.52 -27.84 -5.62
N GLU A 71 6.32 -27.52 -6.10
CA GLU A 71 6.13 -26.80 -7.38
C GLU A 71 5.50 -25.40 -7.23
N SER A 72 5.20 -24.99 -6.00
CA SER A 72 4.50 -23.69 -5.76
C SER A 72 4.97 -23.04 -4.49
N VAL A 73 4.88 -21.71 -4.48
CA VAL A 73 5.13 -20.89 -3.29
C VAL A 73 3.95 -19.97 -3.07
N LEU A 74 3.53 -19.84 -1.82
CA LEU A 74 2.48 -18.92 -1.40
C LEU A 74 3.04 -17.99 -0.33
N PHE A 75 2.85 -16.70 -0.51
CA PHE A 75 3.21 -15.68 0.47
C PHE A 75 1.93 -15.11 1.09
N LEU A 76 1.86 -15.14 2.42
CA LEU A 76 0.75 -14.59 3.19
C LEU A 76 1.27 -13.47 4.08
N SER A 77 0.44 -12.46 4.32
CA SER A 77 0.74 -11.46 5.33
C SER A 77 0.77 -12.11 6.72
N SER A 78 1.80 -11.84 7.51
CA SER A 78 1.84 -12.27 8.91
C SER A 78 0.88 -11.48 9.80
N ARG A 79 0.22 -10.45 9.27
CA ARG A 79 -0.72 -9.59 10.01
C ARG A 79 -2.07 -10.27 10.14
N CYS A 80 -2.47 -10.55 11.39
CA CYS A 80 -3.77 -11.11 11.70
C CYS A 80 -4.90 -10.13 11.31
N THR A 81 -5.92 -10.64 10.64
CA THR A 81 -7.05 -9.83 10.14
C THR A 81 -8.03 -9.39 11.22
N HIS A 82 -7.85 -9.83 12.48
CA HIS A 82 -8.62 -9.33 13.61
C HIS A 82 -8.17 -7.93 14.05
N LEU A 83 -6.98 -7.82 14.62
CA LEU A 83 -6.42 -6.57 15.15
C LEU A 83 -4.94 -6.35 14.80
N GLY A 84 -4.46 -6.99 13.74
CA GLY A 84 -3.14 -6.73 13.20
C GLY A 84 -1.95 -7.36 13.93
N CYS A 85 -2.18 -8.25 14.90
CA CYS A 85 -1.11 -8.98 15.57
C CYS A 85 -0.28 -9.82 14.58
N ARG A 86 1.01 -9.98 14.86
CA ARG A 86 1.90 -10.78 14.02
C ARG A 86 1.79 -12.27 14.34
N ILE A 87 1.50 -13.07 13.33
CA ILE A 87 1.48 -14.52 13.39
C ILE A 87 2.89 -15.03 13.11
N ARG A 88 3.45 -15.79 14.05
CA ARG A 88 4.83 -16.30 13.98
C ARG A 88 4.93 -17.78 14.38
N SER A 89 3.80 -18.46 14.57
CA SER A 89 3.74 -19.85 14.98
C SER A 89 2.65 -20.60 14.25
N SER A 90 2.81 -21.90 14.19
CA SER A 90 1.81 -22.83 13.69
C SER A 90 1.67 -24.01 14.65
N GLU A 91 0.45 -24.50 14.76
CA GLU A 91 0.10 -25.70 15.52
C GLU A 91 -0.81 -26.58 14.65
N ASN A 92 -0.54 -27.88 14.58
CA ASN A 92 -1.34 -28.83 13.81
C ASN A 92 -1.62 -28.40 12.35
N ASN A 93 -0.62 -27.84 11.67
CA ASN A 93 -0.75 -27.25 10.32
C ASN A 93 -1.71 -26.06 10.22
N GLU A 94 -1.99 -25.40 11.32
CA GLU A 94 -2.77 -24.17 11.37
C GLU A 94 -1.88 -23.01 11.83
N LEU A 95 -2.05 -21.84 11.23
CA LEU A 95 -1.38 -20.61 11.66
C LEU A 95 -2.14 -20.03 12.84
N VAL A 96 -1.47 -19.78 13.96
CA VAL A 96 -2.11 -19.35 15.21
C VAL A 96 -1.74 -17.91 15.53
N CYS A 97 -2.74 -17.06 15.73
CA CYS A 97 -2.54 -15.70 16.20
C CYS A 97 -2.34 -15.68 17.72
N PRO A 98 -1.18 -15.20 18.23
CA PRO A 98 -0.86 -15.28 19.66
C PRO A 98 -1.70 -14.36 20.54
N CYS A 99 -2.35 -13.33 19.97
CA CYS A 99 -3.09 -12.36 20.75
C CYS A 99 -4.45 -12.86 21.24
N HIS A 100 -5.24 -13.44 20.33
CA HIS A 100 -6.62 -13.80 20.63
C HIS A 100 -7.01 -15.20 20.08
N GLY A 101 -6.02 -15.99 19.67
CA GLY A 101 -6.25 -17.38 19.27
C GLY A 101 -6.93 -17.61 17.92
N SER A 102 -7.08 -16.57 17.08
CA SER A 102 -7.60 -16.80 15.71
C SER A 102 -6.72 -17.80 14.98
N ARG A 103 -7.32 -18.73 14.24
CA ARG A 103 -6.64 -19.77 13.49
C ARG A 103 -6.90 -19.64 12.00
N PHE A 104 -5.85 -19.92 11.22
CA PHE A 104 -5.91 -19.85 9.76
C PHE A 104 -5.24 -21.09 9.15
N GLY A 105 -5.77 -21.52 8.02
CA GLY A 105 -5.15 -22.56 7.23
C GLY A 105 -3.84 -22.11 6.57
N LEU A 106 -3.03 -23.07 6.13
CA LEU A 106 -1.78 -22.77 5.38
C LEU A 106 -2.05 -22.11 4.02
N ASP A 107 -3.28 -22.11 3.53
CA ASP A 107 -3.74 -21.37 2.35
C ASP A 107 -4.21 -19.95 2.65
N GLY A 108 -4.19 -19.57 3.94
CA GLY A 108 -4.66 -18.29 4.46
C GLY A 108 -6.16 -18.25 4.80
N SER A 109 -6.91 -19.32 4.60
CA SER A 109 -8.33 -19.37 4.96
C SER A 109 -8.54 -19.15 6.46
N ASN A 110 -9.63 -18.48 6.83
CA ASN A 110 -10.00 -18.34 8.23
C ASN A 110 -10.65 -19.63 8.74
N LEU A 111 -10.14 -20.20 9.82
CA LEU A 111 -10.64 -21.42 10.44
C LEU A 111 -11.33 -21.15 11.78
N MET A 112 -10.88 -20.16 12.54
CA MET A 112 -11.40 -19.86 13.88
C MET A 112 -11.41 -18.39 14.20
N SER A 113 -12.53 -17.91 14.77
CA SER A 113 -12.69 -16.56 15.33
C SER A 113 -11.62 -16.24 16.41
N PRO A 114 -11.40 -14.93 16.74
CA PRO A 114 -12.24 -13.77 16.41
C PRO A 114 -11.98 -13.11 15.05
N ALA A 115 -10.94 -13.48 14.29
CA ALA A 115 -10.79 -12.99 12.92
C ALA A 115 -11.99 -13.48 12.07
N SER A 116 -12.47 -12.65 11.16
CA SER A 116 -13.59 -12.97 10.27
C SER A 116 -13.19 -13.01 8.78
N GLN A 117 -11.97 -12.57 8.49
CA GLN A 117 -11.45 -12.49 7.13
C GLN A 117 -10.23 -13.40 6.96
N PRO A 118 -9.97 -13.95 5.78
CA PRO A 118 -8.76 -14.70 5.49
C PRO A 118 -7.52 -13.81 5.57
N LEU A 119 -6.34 -14.42 5.73
CA LEU A 119 -5.07 -13.71 5.62
C LEU A 119 -4.88 -13.18 4.19
N THR A 120 -4.29 -12.00 4.08
CA THR A 120 -4.00 -11.39 2.78
C THR A 120 -2.93 -12.19 2.05
N LYS A 121 -3.27 -12.68 0.86
CA LYS A 121 -2.29 -13.28 -0.06
C LYS A 121 -1.48 -12.17 -0.71
N LEU A 122 -0.17 -12.29 -0.65
CA LEU A 122 0.76 -11.28 -1.15
C LEU A 122 1.17 -11.60 -2.59
N SER A 123 1.13 -10.59 -3.44
CA SER A 123 1.67 -10.69 -4.78
C SER A 123 3.20 -10.65 -4.75
N TYR A 124 3.85 -11.38 -5.63
CA TYR A 124 5.29 -11.40 -5.72
C TYR A 124 5.76 -11.43 -7.17
N ARG A 125 7.01 -11.08 -7.36
CA ARG A 125 7.74 -11.25 -8.62
C ARG A 125 9.10 -11.88 -8.32
N THR A 126 9.65 -12.57 -9.28
CA THR A 126 11.02 -13.11 -9.19
C THR A 126 11.96 -12.19 -9.96
N ASP A 127 13.02 -11.76 -9.33
CA ASP A 127 14.08 -11.00 -10.01
C ASP A 127 14.84 -11.98 -10.95
N GLN A 128 14.85 -11.68 -12.22
CA GLN A 128 15.47 -12.53 -13.26
C GLN A 128 17.00 -12.63 -13.13
N LYS A 129 17.66 -11.65 -12.49
CA LYS A 129 19.12 -11.64 -12.32
C LYS A 129 19.59 -12.44 -11.11
N THR A 130 18.88 -12.29 -9.99
CA THR A 130 19.28 -12.87 -8.70
C THR A 130 18.46 -14.09 -8.30
N GLY A 131 17.33 -14.33 -8.97
CA GLY A 131 16.36 -15.37 -8.62
C GLY A 131 15.61 -15.10 -7.32
N ARG A 132 15.78 -13.93 -6.68
CA ARG A 132 15.14 -13.57 -5.42
C ARG A 132 13.65 -13.30 -5.63
N TYR A 133 12.87 -13.56 -4.60
CA TYR A 133 11.46 -13.19 -4.56
C TYR A 133 11.31 -11.78 -4.01
N ILE A 134 10.61 -10.92 -4.76
CA ILE A 134 10.25 -9.57 -4.35
C ILE A 134 8.75 -9.58 -4.06
N VAL A 135 8.41 -9.52 -2.78
CA VAL A 135 7.03 -9.62 -2.28
C VAL A 135 6.50 -8.24 -1.95
N LYS A 136 5.32 -7.91 -2.46
CA LYS A 136 4.66 -6.63 -2.18
C LYS A 136 3.83 -6.75 -0.91
N LEU A 137 4.12 -5.90 0.07
CA LEU A 137 3.33 -5.79 1.30
C LEU A 137 2.16 -4.82 1.08
N PRO A 138 1.00 -5.06 1.71
CA PRO A 138 -0.06 -4.06 1.75
C PRO A 138 0.41 -2.84 2.53
N ALA A 139 -0.04 -1.65 2.14
CA ALA A 139 0.15 -0.44 2.93
C ALA A 139 -0.47 -0.64 4.33
N GLU A 140 0.28 -0.30 5.37
CA GLU A 140 -0.18 -0.36 6.76
C GLU A 140 -1.04 0.85 7.12
#